data_72ca415a40703f4813f42ac06a2a944e
#
_entry.id   72ca415a40703f4813f42ac06a2a944e
#
_cell.length_a   1.000
_cell.length_b   1.000
_cell.length_c   1.000
_cell.angle_alpha   90.00
_cell.angle_beta   90.00
_cell.angle_gamma   90.00
#
_symmetry.space_group_name_H-M   'P 1'
#
loop_
_entity.id
_entity.type
_entity.pdbx_description
1 polymer ?
#
loop_
_entity_poly.entity_id
_entity_poly.type
_entity_poly.pdbx_seq_one_letter_code
_entity_poly.pdbx_strand_id
1 'polypeptide(L)'
;MQVVSIISTKGGVGKTTTAANLGGFIADAGLRVLLLDLDVQPTLSSYFTLGTHAPAGIYEMLAFNEQRIEQLASQTAVAGLDLVVSNDHRGELNTLLLHAPDGRLRLRHLLPALAPHYDLLVIDTQGARSVLLEMAVLASSLALSPVTPEILAARELRRGTLQLIEDIAPYRHLGIEPPPLRLLINRVHPVSSNARLIQQALRQVFQAHAGIQVLNTDVPAIEAYPRAATRGLPVHRVEYRQPVGRTAPAALETMRALAGELFPAWRERFACVTGRGRAGGASHGERA
;
A
#
# COMPACT_ATOMS: atom_id res chain seq x y z
N MET A 1 -6.94 -13.38 -4.98
CA MET A 1 -6.66 -12.00 -4.47
C MET A 1 -5.18 -11.89 -4.12
N GLN A 2 -4.49 -10.86 -4.59
CA GLN A 2 -3.14 -10.50 -4.13
C GLN A 2 -3.25 -9.67 -2.85
N VAL A 3 -2.27 -9.81 -1.95
CA VAL A 3 -2.24 -9.02 -0.70
C VAL A 3 -0.87 -8.36 -0.56
N VAL A 4 -0.86 -7.03 -0.46
CA VAL A 4 0.37 -6.24 -0.34
C VAL A 4 0.32 -5.39 0.91
N SER A 5 1.27 -5.57 1.82
CA SER A 5 1.48 -4.66 2.94
C SER A 5 2.51 -3.59 2.59
N ILE A 6 2.17 -2.33 2.85
CA ILE A 6 3.12 -1.22 2.73
C ILE A 6 3.75 -1.01 4.11
N ILE A 7 5.00 -1.38 4.25
CA ILE A 7 5.66 -1.51 5.55
C ILE A 7 6.88 -0.60 5.70
N SER A 8 7.10 -0.08 6.88
CA SER A 8 8.35 0.54 7.31
C SER A 8 8.28 0.78 8.80
N THR A 9 9.35 0.54 9.51
CA THR A 9 9.49 0.92 10.93
C THR A 9 9.87 2.39 11.11
N LYS A 10 10.09 3.11 10.00
CA LYS A 10 10.32 4.56 9.97
C LYS A 10 9.05 5.31 9.58
N GLY A 11 8.74 6.38 10.32
CA GLY A 11 7.69 7.32 9.96
C GLY A 11 8.09 8.21 8.79
N GLY A 12 7.11 8.76 8.06
CA GLY A 12 7.32 9.80 7.04
C GLY A 12 7.96 9.35 5.71
N VAL A 13 8.19 8.04 5.48
CA VAL A 13 8.78 7.53 4.23
C VAL A 13 7.79 7.45 3.05
N GLY A 14 6.50 7.74 3.28
CA GLY A 14 5.48 7.78 2.25
C GLY A 14 4.67 6.48 2.08
N LYS A 15 4.50 5.68 3.15
CA LYS A 15 3.67 4.45 3.13
C LYS A 15 2.25 4.74 2.67
N THR A 16 1.52 5.58 3.37
CA THR A 16 0.14 5.97 3.06
C THR A 16 0.00 6.53 1.64
N THR A 17 0.93 7.42 1.25
CA THR A 17 0.96 7.96 -0.13
C THR A 17 1.14 6.85 -1.16
N THR A 18 2.00 5.88 -0.89
CA THR A 18 2.22 4.72 -1.78
C THR A 18 0.97 3.85 -1.83
N ALA A 19 0.36 3.51 -0.68
CA ALA A 19 -0.86 2.71 -0.60
C ALA A 19 -2.01 3.33 -1.39
N ALA A 20 -2.31 4.61 -1.14
CA ALA A 20 -3.38 5.35 -1.79
C ALA A 20 -3.18 5.41 -3.32
N ASN A 21 -1.98 5.77 -3.77
CA ASN A 21 -1.71 5.96 -5.19
C ASN A 21 -1.61 4.64 -5.96
N LEU A 22 -1.02 3.60 -5.36
CA LEU A 22 -0.96 2.27 -5.96
C LEU A 22 -2.36 1.66 -6.07
N GLY A 23 -3.15 1.72 -4.97
CA GLY A 23 -4.52 1.21 -4.97
C GLY A 23 -5.41 1.95 -5.98
N GLY A 24 -5.36 3.28 -5.99
CA GLY A 24 -6.14 4.09 -6.92
C GLY A 24 -5.74 3.88 -8.39
N PHE A 25 -4.46 3.70 -8.69
CA PHE A 25 -3.99 3.38 -10.03
C PHE A 25 -4.47 2.01 -10.53
N ILE A 26 -4.41 1.00 -9.65
CA ILE A 26 -4.83 -0.36 -9.99
C ILE A 26 -6.35 -0.45 -10.13
N ALA A 27 -7.12 0.30 -9.33
CA ALA A 27 -8.56 0.43 -9.50
C ALA A 27 -8.92 1.04 -10.87
N ASP A 28 -8.20 2.09 -11.31
CA ASP A 28 -8.39 2.69 -12.63
C ASP A 28 -7.99 1.74 -13.78
N ALA A 29 -7.15 0.75 -13.52
CA ALA A 29 -6.89 -0.34 -14.46
C ALA A 29 -8.02 -1.38 -14.54
N GLY A 30 -9.11 -1.19 -13.76
CA GLY A 30 -10.30 -2.03 -13.78
C GLY A 30 -10.22 -3.27 -12.91
N LEU A 31 -9.38 -3.24 -11.89
CA LEU A 31 -9.31 -4.25 -10.85
C LEU A 31 -10.09 -3.77 -9.61
N ARG A 32 -10.62 -4.72 -8.85
CA ARG A 32 -11.32 -4.44 -7.59
C ARG A 32 -10.28 -4.39 -6.48
N VAL A 33 -10.15 -3.23 -5.84
CA VAL A 33 -9.11 -2.98 -4.84
C VAL A 33 -9.74 -2.62 -3.51
N LEU A 34 -9.27 -3.27 -2.43
CA LEU A 34 -9.58 -2.90 -1.06
C LEU A 34 -8.33 -2.32 -0.41
N LEU A 35 -8.48 -1.16 0.22
CA LEU A 35 -7.48 -0.57 1.09
C LEU A 35 -7.83 -0.92 2.55
N LEU A 36 -6.85 -1.31 3.36
CA LEU A 36 -6.98 -1.40 4.81
C LEU A 36 -6.07 -0.38 5.47
N ASP A 37 -6.64 0.48 6.32
CA ASP A 37 -5.89 1.46 7.12
C ASP A 37 -5.66 0.91 8.53
N LEU A 38 -4.44 0.41 8.81
CA LEU A 38 -4.04 -0.12 10.11
C LEU A 38 -3.30 0.92 10.97
N ASP A 39 -3.19 2.17 10.52
CA ASP A 39 -2.57 3.22 11.32
C ASP A 39 -3.61 3.79 12.30
N VAL A 40 -3.21 3.94 13.58
CA VAL A 40 -4.03 4.62 14.60
C VAL A 40 -4.33 6.08 14.19
N GLN A 41 -3.41 6.69 13.44
CA GLN A 41 -3.65 7.97 12.77
C GLN A 41 -4.27 7.69 11.39
N PRO A 42 -5.59 7.94 11.19
CA PRO A 42 -6.33 7.50 10.02
C PRO A 42 -6.00 8.32 8.76
N THR A 43 -4.72 8.33 8.36
CA THR A 43 -4.23 9.15 7.24
C THR A 43 -4.74 8.61 5.91
N LEU A 44 -4.74 7.28 5.72
CA LEU A 44 -5.29 6.67 4.51
C LEU A 44 -6.82 6.83 4.48
N SER A 45 -7.47 6.68 5.62
CA SER A 45 -8.92 6.84 5.78
C SER A 45 -9.41 8.24 5.39
N SER A 46 -8.56 9.26 5.56
CA SER A 46 -8.85 10.64 5.18
C SER A 46 -8.32 11.03 3.79
N TYR A 47 -7.62 10.13 3.11
CA TYR A 47 -7.00 10.45 1.81
C TYR A 47 -8.04 10.64 0.70
N PHE A 48 -9.06 9.78 0.66
CA PHE A 48 -10.10 9.81 -0.38
C PHE A 48 -11.42 10.35 0.18
N THR A 49 -12.16 11.06 -0.67
CA THR A 49 -13.57 11.33 -0.39
C THR A 49 -14.34 10.01 -0.42
N LEU A 50 -15.11 9.73 0.61
CA LEU A 50 -15.99 8.57 0.67
C LEU A 50 -17.38 8.93 0.13
N GLY A 51 -17.86 8.13 -0.81
CA GLY A 51 -19.23 8.22 -1.33
C GLY A 51 -20.23 7.53 -0.41
N THR A 52 -19.81 6.41 0.21
CA THR A 52 -20.60 5.65 1.18
C THR A 52 -19.70 5.25 2.34
N HIS A 53 -20.15 5.52 3.56
CA HIS A 53 -19.47 5.07 4.77
C HIS A 53 -20.04 3.74 5.24
N ALA A 54 -19.18 2.74 5.44
CA ALA A 54 -19.54 1.51 6.09
C ALA A 54 -19.79 1.75 7.60
N PRO A 55 -20.70 1.00 8.23
CA PRO A 55 -21.00 1.17 9.65
C PRO A 55 -19.89 0.71 10.60
N ALA A 56 -18.95 -0.13 10.11
CA ALA A 56 -17.84 -0.69 10.86
C ALA A 56 -16.51 -0.37 10.14
N GLY A 57 -15.40 -0.60 10.83
CA GLY A 57 -14.06 -0.36 10.33
C GLY A 57 -13.08 -1.46 10.75
N ILE A 58 -11.81 -1.08 10.83
CA ILE A 58 -10.75 -2.02 11.17
C ILE A 58 -10.89 -2.57 12.60
N TYR A 59 -11.47 -1.81 13.52
CA TYR A 59 -11.67 -2.26 14.89
C TYR A 59 -12.63 -3.45 14.93
N GLU A 60 -13.81 -3.36 14.33
CA GLU A 60 -14.78 -4.43 14.29
C GLU A 60 -14.27 -5.63 13.50
N MET A 61 -13.57 -5.38 12.39
CA MET A 61 -12.94 -6.44 11.60
C MET A 61 -11.97 -7.27 12.43
N LEU A 62 -11.10 -6.62 13.22
CA LEU A 62 -10.04 -7.32 13.96
C LEU A 62 -10.44 -7.70 15.38
N ALA A 63 -11.26 -6.92 16.09
CA ALA A 63 -11.66 -7.22 17.46
C ALA A 63 -12.76 -8.30 17.51
N PHE A 64 -13.73 -8.20 16.57
CA PHE A 64 -14.93 -9.04 16.59
C PHE A 64 -14.99 -10.06 15.43
N ASN A 65 -13.94 -10.12 14.58
CA ASN A 65 -13.91 -10.96 13.38
C ASN A 65 -15.06 -10.65 12.41
N GLU A 66 -15.47 -9.36 12.28
CA GLU A 66 -16.46 -8.98 11.28
C GLU A 66 -15.90 -9.25 9.87
N GLN A 67 -16.69 -9.90 9.01
CA GLN A 67 -16.29 -10.34 7.67
C GLN A 67 -17.23 -9.87 6.57
N ARG A 68 -18.38 -9.32 6.93
CA ARG A 68 -19.37 -8.84 5.95
C ARG A 68 -18.87 -7.58 5.27
N ILE A 69 -18.68 -7.66 3.96
CA ILE A 69 -18.12 -6.55 3.16
C ILE A 69 -18.99 -5.30 3.26
N GLU A 70 -20.31 -5.45 3.23
CA GLU A 70 -21.26 -4.36 3.36
C GLU A 70 -21.20 -3.63 4.71
N GLN A 71 -20.60 -4.26 5.73
CA GLN A 71 -20.37 -3.65 7.04
C GLN A 71 -19.02 -2.95 7.13
N LEU A 72 -18.03 -3.39 6.35
CA LEU A 72 -16.62 -3.00 6.49
C LEU A 72 -16.13 -2.05 5.40
N ALA A 73 -16.60 -2.24 4.15
CA ALA A 73 -16.03 -1.55 3.01
C ALA A 73 -16.78 -0.25 2.71
N SER A 74 -16.13 0.87 3.01
CA SER A 74 -16.55 2.20 2.58
C SER A 74 -16.16 2.42 1.11
N GLN A 75 -17.10 2.89 0.28
CA GLN A 75 -16.83 3.18 -1.13
C GLN A 75 -16.16 4.55 -1.27
N THR A 76 -15.04 4.60 -1.98
CA THR A 76 -14.37 5.85 -2.31
C THR A 76 -14.97 6.48 -3.58
N ALA A 77 -14.65 7.76 -3.83
CA ALA A 77 -14.99 8.42 -5.10
C ALA A 77 -14.24 7.85 -6.32
N VAL A 78 -13.33 6.90 -6.12
CA VAL A 78 -12.62 6.18 -7.18
C VAL A 78 -13.31 4.85 -7.43
N ALA A 79 -13.90 4.67 -8.60
CA ALA A 79 -14.61 3.45 -8.95
C ALA A 79 -13.71 2.20 -8.82
N GLY A 80 -14.20 1.17 -8.13
CA GLY A 80 -13.46 -0.06 -7.89
C GLY A 80 -12.41 0.02 -6.77
N LEU A 81 -12.37 1.12 -6.01
CA LEU A 81 -11.53 1.31 -4.85
C LEU A 81 -12.37 1.48 -3.61
N ASP A 82 -12.34 0.50 -2.73
CA ASP A 82 -13.00 0.53 -1.43
C ASP A 82 -11.97 0.65 -0.30
N LEU A 83 -12.43 1.04 0.88
CA LEU A 83 -11.59 1.30 2.04
C LEU A 83 -12.23 0.77 3.32
N VAL A 84 -11.51 -0.03 4.08
CA VAL A 84 -11.82 -0.28 5.50
C VAL A 84 -11.11 0.79 6.32
N VAL A 85 -11.90 1.67 6.93
CA VAL A 85 -11.38 2.84 7.64
C VAL A 85 -10.75 2.45 8.99
N SER A 86 -9.71 3.18 9.37
CA SER A 86 -9.16 3.10 10.72
C SER A 86 -10.11 3.82 11.70
N ASN A 87 -10.64 3.07 12.65
CA ASN A 87 -11.51 3.57 13.71
C ASN A 87 -11.05 3.15 15.12
N ASP A 88 -9.83 2.67 15.25
CA ASP A 88 -9.17 2.37 16.54
C ASP A 88 -8.48 3.62 17.12
N HIS A 89 -9.27 4.65 17.44
CA HIS A 89 -8.74 5.94 17.92
C HIS A 89 -7.95 5.88 19.23
N ARG A 90 -8.10 4.78 20.00
CA ARG A 90 -7.40 4.57 21.26
C ARG A 90 -6.19 3.66 21.16
N GLY A 91 -5.96 3.03 19.98
CA GLY A 91 -4.89 2.08 19.76
C GLY A 91 -5.06 0.77 20.57
N GLU A 92 -6.29 0.38 20.84
CA GLU A 92 -6.63 -0.79 21.67
C GLU A 92 -6.34 -2.11 20.94
N LEU A 93 -6.43 -2.11 19.60
CA LEU A 93 -6.19 -3.29 18.79
C LEU A 93 -4.81 -3.90 18.99
N ASN A 94 -3.79 -3.07 19.17
CA ASN A 94 -2.44 -3.57 19.39
C ASN A 94 -2.34 -4.42 20.66
N THR A 95 -2.95 -3.96 21.75
CA THR A 95 -2.99 -4.69 23.03
C THR A 95 -3.89 -5.93 22.92
N LEU A 96 -5.07 -5.80 22.32
CA LEU A 96 -6.01 -6.91 22.12
C LEU A 96 -5.34 -8.05 21.33
N LEU A 97 -4.72 -7.73 20.20
CA LEU A 97 -4.09 -8.73 19.32
C LEU A 97 -2.82 -9.31 19.93
N LEU A 98 -2.10 -8.55 20.74
CA LEU A 98 -0.92 -9.07 21.46
C LEU A 98 -1.28 -10.23 22.40
N HIS A 99 -2.44 -10.14 23.05
CA HIS A 99 -2.92 -11.14 24.01
C HIS A 99 -3.85 -12.21 23.38
N ALA A 100 -4.30 -11.99 22.14
CA ALA A 100 -5.13 -12.97 21.45
C ALA A 100 -4.30 -14.17 20.96
N PRO A 101 -4.79 -15.43 21.13
CA PRO A 101 -4.06 -16.63 20.69
C PRO A 101 -3.71 -16.63 19.20
N ASP A 102 -4.57 -16.06 18.36
CA ASP A 102 -4.44 -15.96 16.91
C ASP A 102 -4.00 -14.56 16.45
N GLY A 103 -3.71 -13.63 17.35
CA GLY A 103 -3.61 -12.21 17.08
C GLY A 103 -2.77 -11.83 15.84
N ARG A 104 -1.57 -12.41 15.72
CA ARG A 104 -0.70 -12.17 14.56
C ARG A 104 -1.20 -12.82 13.26
N LEU A 105 -2.07 -13.79 13.33
CA LEU A 105 -2.62 -14.52 12.18
C LEU A 105 -4.06 -14.12 11.85
N ARG A 106 -4.68 -13.30 12.69
CA ARG A 106 -6.11 -12.96 12.60
C ARG A 106 -6.49 -12.41 11.22
N LEU A 107 -5.77 -11.42 10.71
CA LEU A 107 -6.04 -10.89 9.37
C LEU A 107 -5.92 -11.97 8.28
N ARG A 108 -4.91 -12.85 8.38
CA ARG A 108 -4.74 -13.97 7.44
C ARG A 108 -5.95 -14.88 7.41
N HIS A 109 -6.56 -15.13 8.56
CA HIS A 109 -7.77 -15.95 8.68
C HIS A 109 -9.03 -15.27 8.09
N LEU A 110 -9.05 -13.94 8.03
CA LEU A 110 -10.15 -13.16 7.45
C LEU A 110 -10.05 -13.03 5.93
N LEU A 111 -8.88 -13.22 5.32
CA LEU A 111 -8.67 -13.05 3.88
C LEU A 111 -9.59 -13.90 2.99
N PRO A 112 -9.93 -15.16 3.33
CA PRO A 112 -10.83 -15.96 2.51
C PRO A 112 -12.22 -15.33 2.29
N ALA A 113 -12.73 -14.58 3.27
CA ALA A 113 -13.99 -13.85 3.14
C ALA A 113 -13.91 -12.66 2.17
N LEU A 114 -12.73 -12.02 2.07
CA LEU A 114 -12.49 -10.87 1.18
C LEU A 114 -12.17 -11.31 -0.26
N ALA A 115 -11.56 -12.47 -0.43
CA ALA A 115 -11.01 -12.92 -1.71
C ALA A 115 -12.02 -13.00 -2.88
N PRO A 116 -13.30 -13.33 -2.69
CA PRO A 116 -14.29 -13.33 -3.79
C PRO A 116 -14.63 -11.92 -4.31
N HIS A 117 -14.44 -10.90 -3.48
CA HIS A 117 -14.86 -9.53 -3.75
C HIS A 117 -13.77 -8.67 -4.38
N TYR A 118 -12.48 -8.96 -4.10
CA TYR A 118 -11.35 -8.12 -4.49
C TYR A 118 -10.27 -8.89 -5.21
N ASP A 119 -9.60 -8.22 -6.13
CA ASP A 119 -8.45 -8.74 -6.87
C ASP A 119 -7.14 -8.40 -6.14
N LEU A 120 -7.12 -7.24 -5.44
CA LEU A 120 -6.00 -6.74 -4.66
C LEU A 120 -6.46 -6.19 -3.31
N LEU A 121 -5.72 -6.54 -2.27
CA LEU A 121 -5.75 -5.92 -0.95
C LEU A 121 -4.45 -5.15 -0.71
N VAL A 122 -4.52 -3.87 -0.39
CA VAL A 122 -3.37 -3.05 0.01
C VAL A 122 -3.53 -2.65 1.47
N ILE A 123 -2.55 -2.99 2.29
CA ILE A 123 -2.56 -2.73 3.73
C ILE A 123 -1.58 -1.59 4.03
N ASP A 124 -2.09 -0.45 4.49
CA ASP A 124 -1.25 0.63 5.05
C ASP A 124 -0.98 0.38 6.53
N THR A 125 0.26 0.59 6.96
CA THR A 125 0.69 0.28 8.32
C THR A 125 1.31 1.50 8.99
N GLN A 126 1.26 1.53 10.32
CA GLN A 126 1.96 2.56 11.09
C GLN A 126 3.49 2.49 10.93
N GLY A 127 4.17 3.61 11.24
CA GLY A 127 5.63 3.75 11.15
C GLY A 127 6.38 3.25 12.37
N ALA A 128 5.87 2.23 13.07
CA ALA A 128 6.50 1.65 14.25
C ALA A 128 6.31 0.14 14.27
N ARG A 129 7.18 -0.57 14.98
CA ARG A 129 7.02 -2.00 15.20
C ARG A 129 5.83 -2.25 16.13
N SER A 130 4.94 -3.15 15.72
CA SER A 130 3.71 -3.49 16.44
C SER A 130 3.20 -4.86 16.02
N VAL A 131 2.29 -5.42 16.81
CA VAL A 131 1.59 -6.68 16.44
C VAL A 131 0.77 -6.49 15.17
N LEU A 132 0.16 -5.31 14.96
CA LEU A 132 -0.55 -4.96 13.73
C LEU A 132 0.35 -5.01 12.50
N LEU A 133 1.59 -4.52 12.62
CA LEU A 133 2.57 -4.59 11.53
C LEU A 133 2.98 -6.04 11.23
N GLU A 134 3.26 -6.85 12.27
CA GLU A 134 3.58 -8.27 12.10
C GLU A 134 2.41 -9.03 11.47
N MET A 135 1.18 -8.79 11.92
CA MET A 135 -0.05 -9.35 11.36
C MET A 135 -0.23 -8.99 9.88
N ALA A 136 -0.03 -7.73 9.51
CA ALA A 136 -0.12 -7.29 8.13
C ALA A 136 0.88 -8.02 7.23
N VAL A 137 2.13 -8.18 7.69
CA VAL A 137 3.17 -8.89 6.92
C VAL A 137 2.82 -10.37 6.79
N LEU A 138 2.39 -11.05 7.87
CA LEU A 138 2.03 -12.47 7.84
C LEU A 138 0.78 -12.76 7.00
N ALA A 139 -0.07 -11.78 6.78
CA ALA A 139 -1.23 -11.87 5.89
C ALA A 139 -0.88 -11.64 4.41
N SER A 140 0.30 -11.10 4.12
CA SER A 140 0.64 -10.61 2.78
C SER A 140 1.31 -11.65 1.88
N SER A 141 1.04 -11.55 0.58
CA SER A 141 1.79 -12.26 -0.47
C SER A 141 3.02 -11.48 -0.93
N LEU A 142 3.08 -10.17 -0.62
CA LEU A 142 4.16 -9.26 -0.96
C LEU A 142 4.26 -8.15 0.10
N ALA A 143 5.47 -7.84 0.56
CA ALA A 143 5.75 -6.67 1.38
C ALA A 143 6.47 -5.60 0.53
N LEU A 144 5.94 -4.37 0.53
CA LEU A 144 6.54 -3.21 -0.15
C LEU A 144 7.00 -2.20 0.89
N SER A 145 8.30 -1.87 0.88
CA SER A 145 8.86 -0.89 1.81
C SER A 145 9.37 0.34 1.08
N PRO A 146 8.70 1.49 1.19
CA PRO A 146 9.23 2.76 0.74
C PRO A 146 10.45 3.17 1.57
N VAL A 147 11.52 3.62 0.91
CA VAL A 147 12.76 4.07 1.53
C VAL A 147 13.18 5.39 0.90
N THR A 148 13.43 6.42 1.71
CA THR A 148 14.00 7.67 1.19
C THR A 148 15.50 7.52 0.90
N PRO A 149 16.06 8.18 -0.14
CA PRO A 149 17.48 8.08 -0.49
C PRO A 149 18.35 8.90 0.49
N GLU A 150 18.36 8.49 1.74
CA GLU A 150 19.09 9.08 2.86
C GLU A 150 19.91 8.00 3.59
N ILE A 151 21.14 8.33 4.01
CA ILE A 151 22.03 7.37 4.69
C ILE A 151 21.40 6.80 5.96
N LEU A 152 20.70 7.64 6.73
CA LEU A 152 20.03 7.20 7.95
C LEU A 152 18.87 6.25 7.65
N ALA A 153 18.14 6.46 6.54
CA ALA A 153 17.05 5.59 6.15
C ALA A 153 17.52 4.16 5.83
N ALA A 154 18.69 4.01 5.21
CA ALA A 154 19.28 2.70 4.94
C ALA A 154 19.65 1.93 6.23
N ARG A 155 20.14 2.64 7.24
CA ARG A 155 20.44 2.04 8.57
C ARG A 155 19.19 1.61 9.30
N GLU A 156 18.15 2.45 9.28
CA GLU A 156 16.86 2.16 9.91
C GLU A 156 16.12 1.03 9.21
N LEU A 157 16.18 0.96 7.88
CA LEU A 157 15.65 -0.16 7.12
C LEU A 157 16.22 -1.48 7.61
N ARG A 158 17.56 -1.56 7.78
CA ARG A 158 18.24 -2.77 8.25
C ARG A 158 17.85 -3.13 9.68
N ARG A 159 17.85 -2.16 10.60
CA ARG A 159 17.57 -2.39 12.03
C ARG A 159 16.08 -2.64 12.31
N GLY A 160 15.19 -2.12 11.48
CA GLY A 160 13.76 -2.20 11.70
C GLY A 160 13.08 -3.18 10.75
N THR A 161 12.94 -2.82 9.47
CA THR A 161 12.14 -3.60 8.53
C THR A 161 12.74 -4.97 8.21
N LEU A 162 14.08 -5.06 8.04
CA LEU A 162 14.71 -6.36 7.79
C LEU A 162 14.65 -7.24 9.02
N GLN A 163 14.92 -6.69 10.20
CA GLN A 163 14.79 -7.42 11.46
C GLN A 163 13.37 -7.95 11.66
N LEU A 164 12.33 -7.17 11.29
CA LEU A 164 10.95 -7.64 11.31
C LEU A 164 10.75 -8.91 10.46
N ILE A 165 11.29 -8.92 9.22
CA ILE A 165 11.18 -10.09 8.33
C ILE A 165 11.91 -11.31 8.91
N GLU A 166 13.06 -11.10 9.54
CA GLU A 166 13.80 -12.17 10.24
C GLU A 166 13.03 -12.72 11.44
N ASP A 167 12.43 -11.84 12.24
CA ASP A 167 11.70 -12.22 13.46
C ASP A 167 10.39 -12.97 13.17
N ILE A 168 9.79 -12.79 12.00
CA ILE A 168 8.63 -13.57 11.56
C ILE A 168 9.02 -14.87 10.83
N ALA A 169 10.31 -15.10 10.53
CA ALA A 169 10.77 -16.32 9.85
C ALA A 169 10.37 -17.63 10.55
N PRO A 170 10.29 -17.72 11.90
CA PRO A 170 9.81 -18.93 12.59
C PRO A 170 8.40 -19.38 12.21
N TYR A 171 7.55 -18.48 11.68
CA TYR A 171 6.21 -18.86 11.20
C TYR A 171 6.24 -19.86 10.02
N ARG A 172 7.40 -20.07 9.39
CA ARG A 172 7.62 -21.16 8.43
C ARG A 172 7.30 -22.54 9.01
N HIS A 173 7.58 -22.76 10.29
CA HIS A 173 7.22 -24.02 10.98
C HIS A 173 5.71 -24.24 11.06
N LEU A 174 4.91 -23.18 10.89
CA LEU A 174 3.45 -23.24 10.80
C LEU A 174 2.95 -23.23 9.33
N GLY A 175 3.84 -23.41 8.36
CA GLY A 175 3.50 -23.37 6.93
C GLY A 175 3.21 -21.96 6.39
N ILE A 176 3.67 -20.92 7.09
CA ILE A 176 3.49 -19.52 6.67
C ILE A 176 4.82 -18.95 6.24
N GLU A 177 5.02 -18.83 4.92
CA GLU A 177 6.22 -18.22 4.38
C GLU A 177 6.17 -16.70 4.54
N PRO A 178 7.23 -16.07 5.06
CA PRO A 178 7.37 -14.62 5.01
C PRO A 178 7.28 -14.12 3.57
N PRO A 179 6.54 -13.03 3.31
CA PRO A 179 6.42 -12.52 1.95
C PRO A 179 7.77 -12.00 1.44
N PRO A 180 8.02 -12.07 0.11
CA PRO A 180 9.15 -11.38 -0.49
C PRO A 180 9.06 -9.88 -0.24
N LEU A 181 10.21 -9.26 0.08
CA LEU A 181 10.30 -7.82 0.34
C LEU A 181 10.75 -7.08 -0.92
N ARG A 182 9.96 -6.07 -1.32
CA ARG A 182 10.32 -5.11 -2.36
C ARG A 182 10.64 -3.76 -1.73
N LEU A 183 11.79 -3.21 -2.07
CA LEU A 183 12.21 -1.88 -1.62
C LEU A 183 11.92 -0.88 -2.73
N LEU A 184 11.12 0.14 -2.42
CA LEU A 184 10.77 1.24 -3.32
C LEU A 184 11.57 2.48 -2.91
N ILE A 185 12.49 2.95 -3.75
CA ILE A 185 13.17 4.21 -3.48
C ILE A 185 12.19 5.34 -3.75
N ASN A 186 11.84 6.06 -2.68
CA ASN A 186 10.79 7.06 -2.69
C ASN A 186 11.34 8.46 -2.40
N ARG A 187 10.65 9.49 -2.89
CA ARG A 187 11.03 10.91 -2.74
C ARG A 187 12.41 11.23 -3.28
N VAL A 188 12.73 10.72 -4.45
CA VAL A 188 14.00 11.00 -5.13
C VAL A 188 13.98 12.42 -5.69
N HIS A 189 14.92 13.25 -5.25
CA HIS A 189 15.12 14.56 -5.83
C HIS A 189 15.87 14.44 -7.16
N PRO A 190 15.25 14.81 -8.30
CA PRO A 190 15.78 14.52 -9.64
C PRO A 190 17.18 15.11 -9.93
N VAL A 191 17.50 16.22 -9.29
CA VAL A 191 18.76 16.95 -9.51
C VAL A 191 19.85 16.67 -8.47
N SER A 192 19.55 15.85 -7.44
CA SER A 192 20.50 15.58 -6.36
C SER A 192 21.50 14.49 -6.75
N SER A 193 22.78 14.84 -6.88
CA SER A 193 23.87 13.87 -7.07
C SER A 193 24.01 12.92 -5.88
N ASN A 194 23.82 13.42 -4.65
CA ASN A 194 23.87 12.60 -3.43
C ASN A 194 22.76 11.55 -3.39
N ALA A 195 21.53 11.92 -3.82
CA ALA A 195 20.43 10.95 -3.92
C ALA A 195 20.78 9.78 -4.87
N ARG A 196 21.41 10.08 -6.03
CA ARG A 196 21.84 9.05 -6.99
C ARG A 196 22.89 8.10 -6.40
N LEU A 197 23.87 8.61 -5.67
CA LEU A 197 24.88 7.79 -5.00
C LEU A 197 24.26 6.86 -3.97
N ILE A 198 23.32 7.37 -3.16
CA ILE A 198 22.61 6.56 -2.15
C ILE A 198 21.72 5.51 -2.81
N GLN A 199 21.02 5.85 -3.90
CA GLN A 199 20.25 4.88 -4.70
C GLN A 199 21.14 3.73 -5.20
N GLN A 200 22.29 4.04 -5.78
CA GLN A 200 23.25 3.03 -6.24
C GLN A 200 23.74 2.16 -5.09
N ALA A 201 24.09 2.77 -3.96
CA ALA A 201 24.53 2.05 -2.77
C ALA A 201 23.43 1.13 -2.22
N LEU A 202 22.16 1.57 -2.17
CA LEU A 202 21.03 0.74 -1.76
C LEU A 202 20.87 -0.47 -2.69
N ARG A 203 20.92 -0.25 -4.02
CA ARG A 203 20.84 -1.35 -4.98
C ARG A 203 21.98 -2.36 -4.82
N GLN A 204 23.22 -1.90 -4.66
CA GLN A 204 24.38 -2.77 -4.44
C GLN A 204 24.29 -3.57 -3.15
N VAL A 205 23.93 -2.93 -2.03
CA VAL A 205 23.83 -3.57 -0.71
C VAL A 205 22.78 -4.69 -0.71
N PHE A 206 21.65 -4.48 -1.37
CA PHE A 206 20.54 -5.44 -1.34
C PHE A 206 20.52 -6.41 -2.52
N GLN A 207 21.38 -6.24 -3.52
CA GLN A 207 21.46 -7.12 -4.69
C GLN A 207 21.76 -8.58 -4.32
N ALA A 208 22.49 -8.81 -3.24
CA ALA A 208 22.91 -10.15 -2.78
C ALA A 208 21.97 -10.77 -1.73
N HIS A 209 20.92 -10.05 -1.28
CA HIS A 209 20.04 -10.56 -0.24
C HIS A 209 18.89 -11.40 -0.84
N ALA A 210 18.88 -12.71 -0.53
CA ALA A 210 17.76 -13.58 -0.92
C ALA A 210 16.44 -13.08 -0.33
N GLY A 211 15.39 -13.00 -1.17
CA GLY A 211 14.06 -12.55 -0.76
C GLY A 211 13.85 -11.03 -0.71
N ILE A 212 14.91 -10.22 -0.93
CA ILE A 212 14.82 -8.76 -0.99
C ILE A 212 15.17 -8.30 -2.41
N GLN A 213 14.35 -7.44 -2.98
CA GLN A 213 14.61 -6.82 -4.28
C GLN A 213 14.38 -5.33 -4.19
N VAL A 214 15.36 -4.53 -4.61
CA VAL A 214 15.15 -3.09 -4.86
C VAL A 214 14.50 -2.93 -6.22
N LEU A 215 13.38 -2.25 -6.27
CA LEU A 215 12.66 -1.99 -7.51
C LEU A 215 13.49 -1.10 -8.44
N ASN A 216 13.33 -1.29 -9.75
CA ASN A 216 13.94 -0.43 -10.75
C ASN A 216 13.24 0.94 -10.81
N THR A 217 11.94 0.94 -10.53
CA THR A 217 11.12 2.16 -10.48
C THR A 217 11.40 2.94 -9.21
N ASP A 218 11.75 4.21 -9.37
CA ASP A 218 11.88 5.18 -8.29
C ASP A 218 10.72 6.16 -8.32
N VAL A 219 10.27 6.62 -7.14
CA VAL A 219 9.22 7.64 -7.03
C VAL A 219 9.88 9.01 -6.83
N PRO A 220 9.71 9.95 -7.76
CA PRO A 220 10.32 11.27 -7.64
C PRO A 220 9.62 12.15 -6.59
N ALA A 221 10.39 13.04 -5.96
CA ALA A 221 9.87 14.09 -5.10
C ALA A 221 9.29 15.21 -5.98
N ILE A 222 8.02 15.13 -6.29
CA ILE A 222 7.29 16.10 -7.13
C ILE A 222 6.02 16.56 -6.44
N GLU A 223 5.58 17.78 -6.75
CA GLU A 223 4.41 18.44 -6.17
C GLU A 223 3.08 17.73 -6.49
N ALA A 224 3.07 16.86 -7.49
CA ALA A 224 1.86 16.12 -7.85
C ALA A 224 1.32 15.24 -6.71
N TYR A 225 2.19 14.65 -5.87
CA TYR A 225 1.76 13.79 -4.77
C TYR A 225 1.03 14.56 -3.65
N PRO A 226 1.56 15.64 -3.06
CA PRO A 226 0.81 16.42 -2.09
C PRO A 226 -0.46 17.03 -2.68
N ARG A 227 -0.45 17.49 -3.94
CA ARG A 227 -1.65 17.95 -4.63
C ARG A 227 -2.71 16.88 -4.80
N ALA A 228 -2.31 15.64 -5.06
CA ALA A 228 -3.22 14.50 -5.16
C ALA A 228 -3.89 14.22 -3.81
N ALA A 229 -3.12 14.19 -2.72
CA ALA A 229 -3.64 14.04 -1.36
C ALA A 229 -4.64 15.14 -0.99
N THR A 230 -4.31 16.41 -1.27
CA THR A 230 -5.22 17.55 -1.02
C THR A 230 -6.54 17.44 -1.81
N ARG A 231 -6.51 16.83 -2.99
CA ARG A 231 -7.69 16.66 -3.85
C ARG A 231 -8.46 15.37 -3.61
N GLY A 232 -7.97 14.48 -2.76
CA GLY A 232 -8.55 13.16 -2.56
C GLY A 232 -8.54 12.28 -3.82
N LEU A 233 -7.52 12.44 -4.67
CA LEU A 233 -7.40 11.75 -5.95
C LEU A 233 -6.11 10.94 -6.06
N PRO A 234 -6.09 9.86 -6.85
CA PRO A 234 -4.85 9.22 -7.21
C PRO A 234 -3.96 10.14 -8.04
N VAL A 235 -2.64 10.11 -7.80
CA VAL A 235 -1.68 11.06 -8.38
C VAL A 235 -1.65 11.05 -9.91
N HIS A 236 -1.87 9.91 -10.54
CA HIS A 236 -1.88 9.78 -12.01
C HIS A 236 -3.07 10.53 -12.67
N ARG A 237 -4.15 10.80 -11.92
CA ARG A 237 -5.25 11.66 -12.37
C ARG A 237 -4.90 13.15 -12.26
N VAL A 238 -3.97 13.50 -11.37
CA VAL A 238 -3.50 14.89 -11.14
C VAL A 238 -2.37 15.25 -12.10
N GLU A 239 -1.49 14.29 -12.41
CA GLU A 239 -0.38 14.50 -13.33
C GLU A 239 -0.21 13.30 -14.27
N TYR A 240 -0.81 13.40 -15.44
CA TYR A 240 -0.80 12.38 -16.49
C TYR A 240 0.15 12.69 -17.65
N ARG A 241 0.74 13.88 -17.68
CA ARG A 241 1.75 14.32 -18.66
C ARG A 241 2.93 14.95 -17.96
N GLN A 242 4.12 14.68 -18.46
CA GLN A 242 5.34 15.27 -17.92
C GLN A 242 5.36 16.79 -18.24
N PRO A 243 5.54 17.65 -17.22
CA PRO A 243 5.74 19.09 -17.45
C PRO A 243 6.98 19.39 -18.30
N VAL A 244 6.89 20.40 -19.14
CA VAL A 244 8.01 20.84 -19.98
C VAL A 244 9.20 21.24 -19.10
N GLY A 245 10.40 20.83 -19.48
CA GLY A 245 11.65 21.15 -18.77
C GLY A 245 11.92 20.29 -17.52
N ARG A 246 11.04 19.38 -17.15
CA ARG A 246 11.28 18.45 -16.04
C ARG A 246 11.88 17.12 -16.53
N THR A 247 12.93 16.64 -15.86
CA THR A 247 13.58 15.35 -16.16
C THR A 247 12.86 14.16 -15.55
N ALA A 248 12.20 14.35 -14.39
CA ALA A 248 11.43 13.28 -13.75
C ALA A 248 10.19 12.90 -14.58
N PRO A 249 9.86 11.62 -14.69
CA PRO A 249 8.66 11.17 -15.41
C PRO A 249 7.37 11.73 -14.81
N ALA A 250 6.29 11.72 -15.59
CA ALA A 250 4.97 12.03 -15.08
C ALA A 250 4.55 11.02 -14.00
N ALA A 251 3.69 11.45 -13.08
CA ALA A 251 3.18 10.55 -12.06
C ALA A 251 2.45 9.33 -12.65
N LEU A 252 1.71 9.50 -13.76
CA LEU A 252 1.09 8.39 -14.49
C LEU A 252 2.13 7.35 -14.94
N GLU A 253 3.24 7.79 -15.52
CA GLU A 253 4.30 6.89 -15.98
C GLU A 253 4.99 6.18 -14.82
N THR A 254 5.24 6.92 -13.72
CA THR A 254 5.81 6.36 -12.49
C THR A 254 4.90 5.27 -11.90
N MET A 255 3.60 5.55 -11.78
CA MET A 255 2.65 4.57 -11.23
C MET A 255 2.47 3.35 -12.15
N ARG A 256 2.47 3.57 -13.47
CA ARG A 256 2.42 2.48 -14.46
C ARG A 256 3.65 1.57 -14.36
N ALA A 257 4.84 2.15 -14.27
CA ALA A 257 6.08 1.41 -14.12
C ALA A 257 6.10 0.61 -12.80
N LEU A 258 5.76 1.27 -11.68
CA LEU A 258 5.69 0.65 -10.36
C LEU A 258 4.71 -0.53 -10.33
N ALA A 259 3.48 -0.31 -10.78
CA ALA A 259 2.46 -1.36 -10.81
C ALA A 259 2.87 -2.50 -11.75
N GLY A 260 3.45 -2.20 -12.92
CA GLY A 260 3.93 -3.20 -13.87
C GLY A 260 5.11 -4.02 -13.36
N GLU A 261 5.93 -3.47 -12.46
CA GLU A 261 7.03 -4.17 -11.81
C GLU A 261 6.54 -5.06 -10.66
N LEU A 262 5.56 -4.60 -9.88
CA LEU A 262 4.96 -5.36 -8.78
C LEU A 262 4.02 -6.47 -9.26
N PHE A 263 3.26 -6.21 -10.31
CA PHE A 263 2.21 -7.10 -10.81
C PHE A 263 2.33 -7.33 -12.33
N PRO A 264 3.33 -8.09 -12.78
CA PRO A 264 3.58 -8.32 -14.21
C PRO A 264 2.38 -8.91 -14.96
N ALA A 265 1.58 -9.74 -14.29
CA ALA A 265 0.39 -10.38 -14.87
C ALA A 265 -0.71 -9.38 -15.29
N TRP A 266 -0.71 -8.17 -14.74
CA TRP A 266 -1.70 -7.12 -15.05
C TRP A 266 -1.14 -6.00 -15.94
N ARG A 267 0.07 -6.14 -16.46
CA ARG A 267 0.79 -5.09 -17.22
C ARG A 267 -0.01 -4.53 -18.39
N GLU A 268 -0.71 -5.37 -19.12
CA GLU A 268 -1.55 -4.95 -20.24
C GLU A 268 -2.70 -4.03 -19.78
N ARG A 269 -3.32 -4.31 -18.63
CA ARG A 269 -4.35 -3.45 -18.06
C ARG A 269 -3.78 -2.09 -17.67
N PHE A 270 -2.57 -2.06 -17.12
CA PHE A 270 -1.88 -0.83 -16.72
C PHE A 270 -1.53 0.06 -17.92
N ALA A 271 -1.24 -0.51 -19.07
CA ALA A 271 -1.00 0.25 -20.30
C ALA A 271 -2.22 1.07 -20.74
N CYS A 272 -3.43 0.59 -20.45
CA CYS A 272 -4.69 1.24 -20.83
C CYS A 272 -5.10 2.37 -19.88
N VAL A 273 -4.45 2.53 -18.70
CA VAL A 273 -4.78 3.59 -17.75
C VAL A 273 -4.40 4.94 -18.32
N THR A 274 -5.35 5.87 -18.34
CA THR A 274 -5.17 7.26 -18.76
C THR A 274 -5.29 8.20 -17.55
N GLY A 275 -4.96 9.47 -17.72
CA GLY A 275 -5.17 10.49 -16.67
C GLY A 275 -6.64 10.83 -16.40
N ARG A 276 -7.57 10.26 -17.14
CA ARG A 276 -9.00 10.36 -16.89
C ARG A 276 -9.45 9.12 -16.15
N GLY A 277 -9.95 9.27 -14.93
CA GLY A 277 -10.54 8.16 -14.19
C GLY A 277 -11.65 7.47 -14.99
N ARG A 278 -11.93 6.21 -14.70
CA ARG A 278 -13.14 5.56 -15.22
C ARG A 278 -14.35 6.33 -14.74
N ALA A 279 -15.18 6.78 -15.67
CA ALA A 279 -16.51 7.27 -15.34
C ALA A 279 -17.26 6.11 -14.66
N GLY A 280 -17.75 6.33 -13.44
CA GLY A 280 -18.59 5.36 -12.75
C GLY A 280 -19.77 5.00 -13.65
N GLY A 281 -19.80 3.77 -14.15
CA GLY A 281 -20.91 3.24 -14.90
C GLY A 281 -22.10 3.02 -13.96
N ALA A 282 -22.94 4.05 -13.79
CA ALA A 282 -24.30 3.88 -13.34
C ALA A 282 -25.10 3.21 -14.46
N SER A 283 -25.04 1.88 -14.56
CA SER A 283 -26.01 1.10 -15.33
C SER A 283 -27.01 0.48 -14.36
N HIS A 284 -27.93 1.27 -13.88
CA HIS A 284 -29.23 0.75 -13.51
C HIS A 284 -29.99 0.61 -14.83
N GLY A 285 -30.10 -0.62 -15.32
CA GLY A 285 -31.00 -0.98 -16.38
C GLY A 285 -32.44 -0.80 -15.89
N GLU A 286 -33.04 0.29 -16.31
CA GLU A 286 -34.48 0.29 -16.53
C GLU A 286 -34.78 -0.69 -17.68
N ARG A 287 -35.41 -1.78 -17.35
CA ARG A 287 -36.26 -2.52 -18.29
C ARG A 287 -37.65 -2.63 -17.68
N ALA A 288 -38.56 -2.10 -18.44
CA ALA A 288 -39.99 -2.16 -18.30
C ALA A 288 -40.54 -3.58 -18.08
#